data_055e4d92edfd2113f9eb5f0d717992c6
#
_entry.id   055e4d92edfd2113f9eb5f0d717992c6
#
_cell.length_a   1.000
_cell.length_b   1.000
_cell.length_c   1.000
_cell.angle_alpha   90.00
_cell.angle_beta   90.00
_cell.angle_gamma   90.00
#
_symmetry.space_group_name_H-M   'P 1'
#
loop_
_entity.id
_entity.type
_entity.pdbx_description
1 polymer ?
#
loop_
_entity_poly.entity_id
_entity_poly.type
_entity_poly.pdbx_seq_one_letter_code
_entity_poly.pdbx_strand_id
1 'polypeptide(L)'
;MAKQAGDKDVRKLQLTGGATYTLSLPKGWVTSHGLESRDGVQIDWRPSGALRLTPLDTIEDTKRITLSTSSIPEGALLDHLMGAYLSGTDRIILRFSEDEERAIKRVIRIFQRSTRGFEIEDESINKITLIALINAGELPMRSSLNQMFMQLNSLMRDILEVFSSGDIDLIEDYEEREREIDSLRFLIERQAGIALDSYKVAERLNLGRRQAVEYANLARSLERMADHA
;
A
#
# COMPACT_ATOMS: atom_id res chain seq x y z
N MET A 1 1.46 -0.73 31.22
CA MET A 1 0.53 -0.46 30.10
C MET A 1 1.28 0.28 29.00
N ALA A 2 1.28 -0.20 27.77
CA ALA A 2 1.84 0.52 26.64
C ALA A 2 0.95 1.74 26.35
N LYS A 3 1.55 2.91 26.18
CA LYS A 3 0.83 4.13 25.82
C LYS A 3 0.34 4.01 24.36
N GLN A 4 -0.91 4.41 24.11
CA GLN A 4 -1.53 4.39 22.79
C GLN A 4 -1.33 5.72 22.04
N ALA A 5 -1.55 5.70 20.71
CA ALA A 5 -1.53 6.93 19.92
C ALA A 5 -2.56 7.93 20.47
N GLY A 6 -2.09 9.15 20.78
CA GLY A 6 -2.90 10.20 21.43
C GLY A 6 -2.51 10.52 22.87
N ASP A 7 -1.75 9.66 23.56
CA ASP A 7 -1.25 9.93 24.90
C ASP A 7 -0.26 11.10 24.87
N LYS A 8 -0.47 12.07 25.78
CA LYS A 8 0.42 13.24 25.93
C LYS A 8 1.48 12.98 26.98
N ASP A 9 2.73 13.23 26.63
CA ASP A 9 3.86 13.18 27.56
C ASP A 9 4.51 14.57 27.61
N VAL A 10 4.67 15.13 28.81
CA VAL A 10 5.29 16.43 28.98
C VAL A 10 6.67 16.23 29.58
N ARG A 11 7.70 16.79 28.95
CA ARG A 11 9.08 16.72 29.37
C ARG A 11 9.66 18.13 29.46
N LYS A 12 10.59 18.33 30.40
CA LYS A 12 11.31 19.59 30.52
C LYS A 12 12.56 19.57 29.69
N LEU A 13 12.85 20.68 29.02
CA LEU A 13 14.12 20.89 28.34
C LEU A 13 15.23 21.09 29.36
N GLN A 14 16.39 20.49 29.10
CA GLN A 14 17.59 20.66 29.93
C GLN A 14 18.68 21.28 29.04
N LEU A 15 19.35 22.31 29.55
CA LEU A 15 20.51 22.93 28.88
C LEU A 15 21.76 22.16 29.24
N THR A 16 22.48 21.66 28.24
CA THR A 16 23.72 20.90 28.42
C THR A 16 24.85 21.60 27.66
N GLY A 17 26.00 21.81 28.30
CA GLY A 17 27.17 22.39 27.66
C GLY A 17 27.00 23.85 27.21
N GLY A 18 26.02 24.59 27.73
CA GLY A 18 25.82 26.02 27.48
C GLY A 18 25.08 26.38 26.17
N ALA A 19 25.01 25.47 25.17
CA ALA A 19 24.40 25.77 23.89
C ALA A 19 23.42 24.68 23.38
N THR A 20 23.42 23.48 23.97
CA THR A 20 22.61 22.34 23.49
C THR A 20 21.44 22.07 24.44
N TYR A 21 20.23 22.00 23.89
CA TYR A 21 19.06 21.57 24.66
C TYR A 21 18.86 20.07 24.50
N THR A 22 18.66 19.36 25.62
CA THR A 22 18.35 17.93 25.65
C THR A 22 16.92 17.71 26.14
N LEU A 23 16.28 16.69 25.57
CA LEU A 23 14.94 16.24 25.93
C LEU A 23 14.96 14.73 26.17
N SER A 24 14.48 14.27 27.33
CA SER A 24 14.36 12.83 27.59
C SER A 24 13.20 12.21 26.80
N LEU A 25 13.49 11.13 26.05
CA LEU A 25 12.47 10.39 25.36
C LEU A 25 11.65 9.49 26.32
N PRO A 26 10.36 9.26 26.04
CA PRO A 26 9.56 8.33 26.84
C PRO A 26 10.13 6.90 26.76
N LYS A 27 10.36 6.26 27.92
CA LYS A 27 10.92 4.90 27.97
C LYS A 27 10.09 3.90 27.14
N GLY A 28 8.77 4.01 27.20
CA GLY A 28 7.89 3.14 26.42
C GLY A 28 8.11 3.27 24.91
N TRP A 29 8.34 4.49 24.40
CA TRP A 29 8.65 4.73 22.99
C TRP A 29 10.01 4.13 22.60
N VAL A 30 11.03 4.32 23.41
CA VAL A 30 12.38 3.76 23.20
C VAL A 30 12.31 2.24 23.15
N THR A 31 11.66 1.62 24.15
CA THR A 31 11.53 0.15 24.21
C THR A 31 10.69 -0.43 23.09
N SER A 32 9.60 0.23 22.68
CA SER A 32 8.74 -0.27 21.58
C SER A 32 9.42 -0.22 20.22
N HIS A 33 10.46 0.61 20.07
CA HIS A 33 11.27 0.68 18.84
C HIS A 33 12.60 -0.07 18.94
N GLY A 34 12.81 -0.82 20.04
CA GLY A 34 14.04 -1.59 20.24
C GLY A 34 15.31 -0.75 20.31
N LEU A 35 15.19 0.56 20.67
CA LEU A 35 16.34 1.47 20.72
C LEU A 35 17.18 1.25 21.96
N GLU A 36 18.49 1.30 21.78
CA GLU A 36 19.48 1.24 22.82
C GLU A 36 20.27 2.57 22.96
N SER A 37 21.12 2.63 23.96
CA SER A 37 22.00 3.80 24.14
C SER A 37 22.96 3.93 22.96
N ARG A 38 23.04 5.11 22.35
CA ARG A 38 23.83 5.50 21.18
C ARG A 38 23.15 5.25 19.83
N ASP A 39 21.96 4.66 19.80
CA ASP A 39 21.23 4.56 18.54
C ASP A 39 20.84 5.92 18.00
N GLY A 40 20.86 6.04 16.67
CA GLY A 40 20.51 7.26 15.98
C GLY A 40 19.01 7.50 15.93
N VAL A 41 18.60 8.75 16.17
CA VAL A 41 17.24 9.21 16.00
C VAL A 41 17.25 10.43 15.09
N GLN A 42 16.57 10.32 13.95
CA GLN A 42 16.38 11.42 13.02
C GLN A 42 15.39 12.44 13.59
N ILE A 43 15.66 13.72 13.43
CA ILE A 43 14.79 14.82 13.86
C ILE A 43 14.39 15.63 12.62
N ASP A 44 13.10 15.60 12.29
CA ASP A 44 12.55 16.33 11.15
C ASP A 44 11.77 17.56 11.60
N TRP A 45 11.99 18.68 10.93
CA TRP A 45 11.19 19.89 11.10
C TRP A 45 9.89 19.79 10.30
N ARG A 46 8.78 20.02 10.98
CA ARG A 46 7.45 20.02 10.35
C ARG A 46 7.02 21.45 10.02
N PRO A 47 6.24 21.67 8.94
CA PRO A 47 5.69 22.99 8.63
C PRO A 47 4.85 23.61 9.76
N SER A 48 4.30 22.77 10.64
CA SER A 48 3.57 23.22 11.85
C SER A 48 4.46 23.76 12.97
N GLY A 49 5.79 23.73 12.79
CA GLY A 49 6.75 24.07 13.86
C GLY A 49 7.04 22.93 14.85
N ALA A 50 6.38 21.78 14.70
CA ALA A 50 6.66 20.60 15.52
C ALA A 50 7.93 19.86 15.03
N LEU A 51 8.60 19.15 15.94
CA LEU A 51 9.66 18.21 15.60
C LEU A 51 9.08 16.79 15.56
N ARG A 52 9.48 16.02 14.56
CA ARG A 52 9.22 14.58 14.47
C ARG A 52 10.51 13.83 14.77
N LEU A 53 10.41 12.80 15.61
CA LEU A 53 11.50 11.88 15.94
C LEU A 53 11.23 10.54 15.26
N THR A 54 12.22 10.02 14.52
CA THR A 54 12.13 8.73 13.84
C THR A 54 13.42 7.95 14.09
N PRO A 55 13.36 6.70 14.59
CA PRO A 55 14.55 5.86 14.71
C PRO A 55 15.19 5.64 13.35
N LEU A 56 16.54 5.68 13.26
CA LEU A 56 17.25 5.44 11.99
C LEU A 56 17.12 3.99 11.54
N ASP A 57 17.27 3.04 12.46
CA ASP A 57 17.33 1.59 12.18
C ASP A 57 16.03 0.87 12.51
N THR A 58 14.88 1.48 12.27
CA THR A 58 13.62 0.74 12.43
C THR A 58 13.54 -0.31 11.32
N ILE A 59 13.56 -1.58 11.73
CA ILE A 59 13.09 -2.70 10.90
C ILE A 59 11.65 -2.34 10.51
N GLU A 60 11.38 -2.27 9.21
CA GLU A 60 10.01 -2.05 8.75
C GLU A 60 9.17 -3.23 9.25
N ASP A 61 8.22 -2.96 10.14
CA ASP A 61 7.30 -3.98 10.61
C ASP A 61 6.50 -4.49 9.40
N THR A 62 6.79 -5.71 8.98
CA THR A 62 6.06 -6.39 7.93
C THR A 62 4.61 -6.60 8.40
N LYS A 63 3.67 -5.89 7.80
CA LYS A 63 2.25 -6.00 8.14
C LYS A 63 1.71 -7.35 7.70
N ARG A 64 1.27 -8.18 8.67
CA ARG A 64 0.78 -9.54 8.42
C ARG A 64 -0.69 -9.66 8.81
N ILE A 65 -1.44 -10.42 8.02
CA ILE A 65 -2.82 -10.81 8.35
C ILE A 65 -3.01 -12.31 8.14
N THR A 66 -3.82 -12.92 8.98
CA THR A 66 -4.29 -14.30 8.77
C THR A 66 -5.78 -14.24 8.47
N LEU A 67 -6.16 -14.82 7.33
CA LEU A 67 -7.54 -15.00 6.89
C LEU A 67 -7.90 -16.50 7.00
N SER A 68 -9.06 -16.81 7.55
CA SER A 68 -9.61 -18.15 7.59
C SER A 68 -10.93 -18.19 6.84
N THR A 69 -11.07 -19.10 5.87
CA THR A 69 -12.31 -19.25 5.11
C THR A 69 -13.52 -19.54 6.00
N SER A 70 -13.30 -20.25 7.12
CA SER A 70 -14.36 -20.53 8.10
C SER A 70 -14.96 -19.27 8.75
N SER A 71 -14.28 -18.13 8.70
CA SER A 71 -14.74 -16.85 9.26
C SER A 71 -15.14 -15.83 8.19
N ILE A 72 -15.02 -16.18 6.92
CA ILE A 72 -15.32 -15.31 5.77
C ILE A 72 -16.64 -15.79 5.15
N PRO A 73 -17.59 -14.91 4.87
CA PRO A 73 -18.81 -15.27 4.15
C PRO A 73 -18.50 -15.93 2.80
N GLU A 74 -19.34 -16.85 2.37
CA GLU A 74 -19.20 -17.51 1.07
C GLU A 74 -19.17 -16.47 -0.06
N GLY A 75 -18.21 -16.62 -0.97
CA GLY A 75 -18.00 -15.68 -2.08
C GLY A 75 -17.21 -14.42 -1.75
N ALA A 76 -17.01 -14.05 -0.48
CA ALA A 76 -16.36 -12.80 -0.08
C ALA A 76 -14.82 -12.88 0.07
N LEU A 77 -14.20 -14.01 -0.27
CA LEU A 77 -12.75 -14.18 -0.09
C LEU A 77 -11.93 -13.17 -0.92
N LEU A 78 -12.34 -12.90 -2.17
CA LEU A 78 -11.65 -11.93 -3.01
C LEU A 78 -11.68 -10.53 -2.38
N ASP A 79 -12.82 -10.10 -1.84
CA ASP A 79 -12.97 -8.79 -1.20
C ASP A 79 -12.07 -8.65 0.03
N HIS A 80 -11.92 -9.73 0.81
CA HIS A 80 -11.02 -9.77 1.97
C HIS A 80 -9.55 -9.71 1.55
N LEU A 81 -9.16 -10.39 0.47
CA LEU A 81 -7.80 -10.29 -0.10
C LEU A 81 -7.53 -8.89 -0.63
N MET A 82 -8.49 -8.29 -1.37
CA MET A 82 -8.38 -6.91 -1.85
C MET A 82 -8.30 -5.90 -0.70
N GLY A 83 -9.12 -6.07 0.34
CA GLY A 83 -9.06 -5.24 1.56
C GLY A 83 -7.71 -5.35 2.26
N ALA A 84 -7.14 -6.54 2.38
CA ALA A 84 -5.80 -6.75 2.91
C ALA A 84 -4.74 -6.06 2.05
N TYR A 85 -4.82 -6.18 0.72
CA TYR A 85 -3.93 -5.49 -0.22
C TYR A 85 -3.98 -3.97 -0.04
N LEU A 86 -5.15 -3.37 -0.11
CA LEU A 86 -5.36 -1.93 0.00
C LEU A 86 -4.97 -1.37 1.38
N SER A 87 -5.12 -2.17 2.44
CA SER A 87 -4.67 -1.80 3.79
C SER A 87 -3.16 -1.79 3.97
N GLY A 88 -2.38 -2.13 2.93
CA GLY A 88 -0.92 -2.15 2.99
C GLY A 88 -0.34 -3.41 3.62
N THR A 89 -1.08 -4.51 3.67
CA THR A 89 -0.57 -5.79 4.19
C THR A 89 0.54 -6.32 3.29
N ASP A 90 1.66 -6.75 3.88
CA ASP A 90 2.81 -7.30 3.14
C ASP A 90 2.78 -8.83 3.04
N ARG A 91 2.12 -9.49 4.01
CA ARG A 91 2.01 -10.95 4.03
C ARG A 91 0.60 -11.36 4.44
N ILE A 92 -0.06 -12.17 3.61
CA ILE A 92 -1.38 -12.73 3.85
C ILE A 92 -1.24 -14.24 4.03
N ILE A 93 -1.63 -14.75 5.20
CA ILE A 93 -1.68 -16.17 5.48
C ILE A 93 -3.14 -16.60 5.35
N LEU A 94 -3.45 -17.42 4.36
CA LEU A 94 -4.78 -17.93 4.11
C LEU A 94 -4.87 -19.37 4.62
N ARG A 95 -5.86 -19.64 5.48
CA ARG A 95 -6.18 -20.97 6.02
C ARG A 95 -7.54 -21.41 5.51
N PHE A 96 -7.65 -22.68 5.09
CA PHE A 96 -8.84 -23.23 4.47
C PHE A 96 -8.95 -24.75 4.73
N SER A 97 -10.09 -25.35 4.42
CA SER A 97 -10.26 -26.79 4.45
C SER A 97 -9.83 -27.43 3.12
N GLU A 98 -9.47 -28.71 3.15
CA GLU A 98 -8.91 -29.40 1.98
C GLU A 98 -9.85 -29.44 0.77
N ASP A 99 -11.15 -29.52 1.01
CA ASP A 99 -12.20 -29.51 -0.02
C ASP A 99 -12.33 -28.16 -0.74
N GLU A 100 -11.90 -27.05 -0.13
CA GLU A 100 -11.95 -25.70 -0.69
C GLU A 100 -10.75 -25.36 -1.59
N GLU A 101 -9.68 -26.14 -1.57
CA GLU A 101 -8.38 -25.80 -2.18
C GLU A 101 -8.50 -25.32 -3.64
N ARG A 102 -9.28 -26.04 -4.47
CA ARG A 102 -9.44 -25.66 -5.89
C ARG A 102 -10.12 -24.32 -6.08
N ALA A 103 -11.15 -24.05 -5.27
CA ALA A 103 -11.89 -22.79 -5.31
C ALA A 103 -10.98 -21.62 -4.88
N ILE A 104 -10.22 -21.82 -3.81
CA ILE A 104 -9.28 -20.84 -3.27
C ILE A 104 -8.17 -20.51 -4.25
N LYS A 105 -7.54 -21.51 -4.87
CA LYS A 105 -6.52 -21.28 -5.91
C LYS A 105 -7.06 -20.50 -7.10
N ARG A 106 -8.35 -20.65 -7.42
CA ARG A 106 -9.00 -19.84 -8.46
C ARG A 106 -9.11 -18.38 -8.00
N VAL A 107 -9.56 -18.12 -6.78
CA VAL A 107 -9.68 -16.77 -6.21
C VAL A 107 -8.30 -16.10 -6.11
N ILE A 108 -7.27 -16.82 -5.65
CA ILE A 108 -5.90 -16.29 -5.60
C ILE A 108 -5.40 -15.87 -6.98
N ARG A 109 -5.66 -16.67 -8.04
CA ARG A 109 -5.29 -16.26 -9.41
C ARG A 109 -6.01 -15.00 -9.88
N ILE A 110 -7.29 -14.83 -9.51
CA ILE A 110 -8.02 -13.59 -9.81
C ILE A 110 -7.37 -12.43 -9.05
N PHE A 111 -7.11 -12.58 -7.75
CA PHE A 111 -6.45 -11.59 -6.92
C PHE A 111 -5.08 -11.16 -7.49
N GLN A 112 -4.22 -12.12 -7.87
CA GLN A 112 -2.90 -11.84 -8.46
C GLN A 112 -3.00 -11.09 -9.80
N ARG A 113 -4.03 -11.37 -10.62
CA ARG A 113 -4.28 -10.65 -11.88
C ARG A 113 -4.83 -9.25 -11.66
N SER A 114 -5.60 -9.05 -10.60
CA SER A 114 -6.20 -7.75 -10.26
C SER A 114 -5.26 -6.84 -9.48
N THR A 115 -4.16 -7.37 -8.92
CA THR A 115 -3.22 -6.62 -8.09
C THR A 115 -1.82 -6.70 -8.64
N ARG A 116 -0.93 -5.80 -8.18
CA ARG A 116 0.48 -5.83 -8.58
C ARG A 116 1.37 -6.21 -7.39
N GLY A 117 2.29 -7.12 -7.67
CA GLY A 117 3.39 -7.43 -6.76
C GLY A 117 3.06 -8.41 -5.64
N PHE A 118 1.97 -9.18 -5.71
CA PHE A 118 1.69 -10.26 -4.78
C PHE A 118 1.94 -11.62 -5.42
N GLU A 119 2.74 -12.46 -4.74
CA GLU A 119 3.06 -13.81 -5.18
C GLU A 119 2.86 -14.83 -4.07
N ILE A 120 2.74 -16.10 -4.45
CA ILE A 120 2.69 -17.21 -3.50
C ILE A 120 4.11 -17.44 -2.98
N GLU A 121 4.32 -17.25 -1.67
CA GLU A 121 5.58 -17.54 -1.00
C GLU A 121 5.68 -19.00 -0.55
N ASP A 122 4.59 -19.54 -0.02
CA ASP A 122 4.53 -20.90 0.51
C ASP A 122 3.14 -21.49 0.29
N GLU A 123 3.11 -22.75 -0.07
CA GLU A 123 1.90 -23.54 -0.25
C GLU A 123 2.06 -24.86 0.50
N SER A 124 1.21 -25.09 1.47
CA SER A 124 1.17 -26.31 2.28
C SER A 124 -0.28 -26.76 2.50
N ILE A 125 -0.46 -27.92 3.09
CA ILE A 125 -1.80 -28.48 3.35
C ILE A 125 -2.63 -27.46 4.14
N ASN A 126 -3.79 -27.10 3.61
CA ASN A 126 -4.76 -26.18 4.21
C ASN A 126 -4.22 -24.76 4.51
N LYS A 127 -3.09 -24.36 3.87
CA LYS A 127 -2.49 -23.05 4.06
C LYS A 127 -1.78 -22.56 2.80
N ILE A 128 -2.04 -21.34 2.40
CA ILE A 128 -1.27 -20.61 1.38
C ILE A 128 -0.82 -19.28 1.98
N THR A 129 0.44 -18.94 1.74
CA THR A 129 1.01 -17.64 2.15
C THR A 129 1.30 -16.82 0.92
N LEU A 130 0.71 -15.63 0.85
CA LEU A 130 0.96 -14.62 -0.17
C LEU A 130 1.86 -13.53 0.39
N ILE A 131 2.82 -13.06 -0.41
CA ILE A 131 3.76 -12.00 -0.02
C ILE A 131 3.78 -10.90 -1.06
N ALA A 132 3.92 -9.64 -0.59
CA ALA A 132 4.21 -8.50 -1.44
C ALA A 132 5.70 -8.51 -1.83
N LEU A 133 6.00 -8.67 -3.11
CA LEU A 133 7.36 -8.58 -3.65
C LEU A 133 7.78 -7.14 -3.94
N ILE A 134 6.81 -6.27 -4.21
CA ILE A 134 7.05 -4.86 -4.49
C ILE A 134 6.91 -4.08 -3.19
N ASN A 135 8.02 -3.48 -2.74
CA ASN A 135 7.96 -2.51 -1.65
C ASN A 135 7.22 -1.25 -2.15
N ALA A 136 6.17 -0.86 -1.42
CA ALA A 136 5.34 0.29 -1.79
C ALA A 136 6.11 1.61 -1.97
N GLY A 137 7.30 1.73 -1.35
CA GLY A 137 8.16 2.92 -1.46
C GLY A 137 9.10 2.91 -2.68
N GLU A 138 9.20 1.83 -3.44
CA GLU A 138 10.18 1.71 -4.53
C GLU A 138 9.63 2.17 -5.89
N LEU A 139 8.34 2.01 -6.12
CA LEU A 139 7.72 2.40 -7.39
C LEU A 139 7.09 3.80 -7.25
N PRO A 140 7.56 4.82 -8.01
CA PRO A 140 6.99 6.17 -7.92
C PRO A 140 5.52 6.19 -8.35
N MET A 141 4.62 6.67 -7.49
CA MET A 141 3.18 6.79 -7.80
C MET A 141 2.91 7.58 -9.08
N ARG A 142 3.75 8.59 -9.37
CA ARG A 142 3.65 9.39 -10.60
C ARG A 142 3.86 8.54 -11.86
N SER A 143 4.76 7.56 -11.81
CA SER A 143 5.00 6.66 -12.94
C SER A 143 3.77 5.80 -13.23
N SER A 144 3.13 5.26 -12.19
CA SER A 144 1.89 4.48 -12.31
C SER A 144 0.74 5.33 -12.86
N LEU A 145 0.58 6.58 -12.40
CA LEU A 145 -0.40 7.51 -12.95
C LEU A 145 -0.15 7.85 -14.42
N ASN A 146 1.10 8.09 -14.80
CA ASN A 146 1.45 8.34 -16.20
C ASN A 146 1.14 7.12 -17.07
N GLN A 147 1.39 5.91 -16.57
CA GLN A 147 1.05 4.69 -17.28
C GLN A 147 -0.46 4.56 -17.48
N MET A 148 -1.27 4.78 -16.43
CA MET A 148 -2.74 4.82 -16.55
C MET A 148 -3.20 5.82 -17.61
N PHE A 149 -2.65 7.04 -17.56
CA PHE A 149 -2.99 8.08 -18.52
C PHE A 149 -2.64 7.70 -19.96
N MET A 150 -1.49 7.07 -20.18
CA MET A 150 -1.06 6.60 -21.50
C MET A 150 -1.97 5.50 -22.02
N GLN A 151 -2.33 4.52 -21.18
CA GLN A 151 -3.24 3.43 -21.56
C GLN A 151 -4.65 3.96 -21.87
N LEU A 152 -5.18 4.84 -21.04
CA LEU A 152 -6.47 5.47 -21.29
C LEU A 152 -6.48 6.25 -22.60
N ASN A 153 -5.44 7.05 -22.89
CA ASN A 153 -5.34 7.78 -24.15
C ASN A 153 -5.27 6.84 -25.36
N SER A 154 -4.56 5.70 -25.25
CA SER A 154 -4.53 4.69 -26.32
C SER A 154 -5.91 4.12 -26.54
N LEU A 155 -6.59 3.68 -25.48
CA LEU A 155 -7.95 3.13 -25.55
C LEU A 155 -8.92 4.14 -26.20
N MET A 156 -8.91 5.39 -25.77
CA MET A 156 -9.78 6.42 -26.33
C MET A 156 -9.53 6.69 -27.82
N ARG A 157 -8.28 6.62 -28.28
CA ARG A 157 -7.97 6.74 -29.71
C ARG A 157 -8.53 5.58 -30.50
N ASP A 158 -8.33 4.36 -30.02
CA ASP A 158 -8.79 3.15 -30.70
C ASP A 158 -10.32 3.13 -30.79
N ILE A 159 -11.02 3.53 -29.72
CA ILE A 159 -12.48 3.69 -29.73
C ILE A 159 -12.94 4.72 -30.77
N LEU A 160 -12.29 5.91 -30.83
CA LEU A 160 -12.61 6.92 -31.82
C LEU A 160 -12.35 6.42 -33.25
N GLU A 161 -11.32 5.60 -33.45
CA GLU A 161 -11.01 5.00 -34.75
C GLU A 161 -12.07 3.95 -35.12
N VAL A 162 -12.57 3.14 -34.18
CA VAL A 162 -13.71 2.24 -34.41
C VAL A 162 -14.92 2.98 -34.93
N PHE A 163 -15.26 4.15 -34.37
CA PHE A 163 -16.38 4.96 -34.84
C PHE A 163 -16.21 5.46 -36.27
N SER A 164 -14.98 5.68 -36.72
CA SER A 164 -14.69 6.18 -38.06
C SER A 164 -14.45 5.07 -39.11
N SER A 165 -13.82 3.98 -38.71
CA SER A 165 -13.45 2.86 -39.58
C SER A 165 -14.45 1.71 -39.57
N GLY A 166 -15.17 1.51 -38.46
CA GLY A 166 -15.99 0.31 -38.22
C GLY A 166 -15.17 -0.92 -37.82
N ASP A 167 -13.85 -0.79 -37.64
CA ASP A 167 -12.94 -1.86 -37.30
C ASP A 167 -12.95 -2.17 -35.81
N ILE A 168 -13.73 -3.17 -35.40
CA ILE A 168 -13.90 -3.58 -34.00
C ILE A 168 -12.65 -4.29 -33.45
N ASP A 169 -11.78 -4.84 -34.30
CA ASP A 169 -10.59 -5.57 -33.88
C ASP A 169 -9.62 -4.65 -33.12
N LEU A 170 -9.70 -3.34 -33.31
CA LEU A 170 -8.91 -2.32 -32.59
C LEU A 170 -9.14 -2.32 -31.07
N ILE A 171 -10.26 -2.84 -30.62
CA ILE A 171 -10.62 -2.90 -29.18
C ILE A 171 -10.85 -4.35 -28.68
N GLU A 172 -10.35 -5.35 -29.40
CA GLU A 172 -10.49 -6.76 -29.01
C GLU A 172 -9.89 -7.04 -27.63
N ASP A 173 -8.82 -6.32 -27.27
CA ASP A 173 -8.12 -6.44 -26.00
C ASP A 173 -8.64 -5.50 -24.88
N TYR A 174 -9.84 -4.91 -25.06
CA TYR A 174 -10.43 -3.94 -24.14
C TYR A 174 -10.43 -4.43 -22.67
N GLU A 175 -10.92 -5.64 -22.40
CA GLU A 175 -10.98 -6.20 -21.04
C GLU A 175 -9.58 -6.37 -20.40
N GLU A 176 -8.54 -6.59 -21.19
CA GLU A 176 -7.16 -6.69 -20.70
C GLU A 176 -6.62 -5.31 -20.33
N ARG A 177 -6.86 -4.32 -21.18
CA ARG A 177 -6.48 -2.92 -20.92
C ARG A 177 -7.19 -2.36 -19.69
N GLU A 178 -8.49 -2.63 -19.54
CA GLU A 178 -9.27 -2.23 -18.35
C GLU A 178 -8.66 -2.84 -17.07
N ARG A 179 -8.38 -4.15 -17.07
CA ARG A 179 -7.74 -4.84 -15.93
C ARG A 179 -6.36 -4.27 -15.60
N GLU A 180 -5.59 -3.86 -16.58
CA GLU A 180 -4.30 -3.21 -16.35
C GLU A 180 -4.45 -1.85 -15.68
N ILE A 181 -5.40 -1.03 -16.13
CA ILE A 181 -5.72 0.27 -15.53
C ILE A 181 -6.17 0.08 -14.08
N ASP A 182 -7.06 -0.88 -13.82
CA ASP A 182 -7.52 -1.26 -12.49
C ASP A 182 -6.38 -1.66 -11.58
N SER A 183 -5.49 -2.52 -12.04
CA SER A 183 -4.34 -2.99 -11.26
C SER A 183 -3.40 -1.85 -10.85
N LEU A 184 -3.24 -0.84 -11.71
CA LEU A 184 -2.48 0.37 -11.43
C LEU A 184 -3.21 1.27 -10.40
N ARG A 185 -4.53 1.43 -10.52
CA ARG A 185 -5.35 2.15 -9.54
C ARG A 185 -5.20 1.52 -8.15
N PHE A 186 -5.37 0.21 -8.04
CA PHE A 186 -5.23 -0.50 -6.77
C PHE A 186 -3.81 -0.36 -6.17
N LEU A 187 -2.77 -0.37 -7.01
CA LEU A 187 -1.39 -0.13 -6.55
C LEU A 187 -1.24 1.28 -5.98
N ILE A 188 -1.74 2.29 -6.67
CA ILE A 188 -1.68 3.69 -6.23
C ILE A 188 -2.45 3.88 -4.91
N GLU A 189 -3.64 3.28 -4.79
CA GLU A 189 -4.44 3.33 -3.56
C GLU A 189 -3.71 2.65 -2.38
N ARG A 190 -3.11 1.48 -2.60
CA ARG A 190 -2.27 0.80 -1.62
C ARG A 190 -1.11 1.70 -1.17
N GLN A 191 -0.37 2.28 -2.11
CA GLN A 191 0.75 3.17 -1.81
C GLN A 191 0.30 4.41 -1.03
N ALA A 192 -0.84 5.01 -1.39
CA ALA A 192 -1.40 6.13 -0.67
C ALA A 192 -1.75 5.76 0.77
N GLY A 193 -2.41 4.62 1.00
CA GLY A 193 -2.70 4.10 2.34
C GLY A 193 -1.45 3.95 3.19
N ILE A 194 -0.42 3.27 2.66
CA ILE A 194 0.85 3.08 3.37
C ILE A 194 1.56 4.41 3.63
N ALA A 195 1.56 5.34 2.67
CA ALA A 195 2.18 6.67 2.86
C ALA A 195 1.46 7.53 3.91
N LEU A 196 0.15 7.31 4.13
CA LEU A 196 -0.59 7.95 5.22
C LEU A 196 -0.17 7.42 6.59
N ASP A 197 0.14 6.14 6.70
CA ASP A 197 0.54 5.47 7.94
C ASP A 197 2.05 5.60 8.21
N SER A 198 2.88 5.52 7.17
CA SER A 198 4.33 5.53 7.26
C SER A 198 4.96 6.78 6.63
N TYR A 199 5.62 7.60 7.46
CA TYR A 199 6.40 8.74 6.94
C TYR A 199 7.61 8.31 6.13
N LYS A 200 8.24 7.17 6.47
CA LYS A 200 9.38 6.63 5.71
C LYS A 200 8.98 6.30 4.28
N VAL A 201 7.81 5.68 4.11
CA VAL A 201 7.28 5.37 2.77
C VAL A 201 6.92 6.66 2.01
N ALA A 202 6.26 7.62 2.66
CA ALA A 202 5.96 8.91 2.04
C ALA A 202 7.24 9.65 1.58
N GLU A 203 8.31 9.60 2.38
CA GLU A 203 9.61 10.18 2.07
C GLU A 203 10.30 9.45 0.90
N ARG A 204 10.31 8.11 0.89
CA ARG A 204 10.84 7.32 -0.24
C ARG A 204 10.08 7.59 -1.54
N LEU A 205 8.78 7.73 -1.48
CA LEU A 205 7.95 8.12 -2.63
C LEU A 205 8.16 9.59 -3.03
N ASN A 206 8.90 10.36 -2.23
CA ASN A 206 9.09 11.81 -2.38
C ASN A 206 7.75 12.56 -2.52
N LEU A 207 6.77 12.19 -1.69
CA LEU A 207 5.41 12.71 -1.72
C LEU A 207 4.97 13.20 -0.35
N GLY A 208 4.29 14.36 -0.34
CA GLY A 208 3.50 14.77 0.81
C GLY A 208 2.26 13.89 0.96
N ARG A 209 1.83 13.60 2.20
CA ARG A 209 0.63 12.79 2.47
C ARG A 209 -0.62 13.29 1.74
N ARG A 210 -0.82 14.61 1.68
CA ARG A 210 -1.92 15.20 0.91
C ARG A 210 -1.81 14.86 -0.57
N GLN A 211 -0.62 14.96 -1.14
CA GLN A 211 -0.38 14.64 -2.55
C GLN A 211 -0.63 13.17 -2.86
N ALA A 212 -0.31 12.25 -1.92
CA ALA A 212 -0.64 10.84 -2.09
C ALA A 212 -2.16 10.59 -2.20
N VAL A 213 -2.95 11.30 -1.40
CA VAL A 213 -4.43 11.25 -1.49
C VAL A 213 -4.93 11.82 -2.82
N GLU A 214 -4.38 12.95 -3.27
CA GLU A 214 -4.76 13.54 -4.57
C GLU A 214 -4.42 12.60 -5.73
N TYR A 215 -3.30 11.90 -5.67
CA TYR A 215 -2.93 10.90 -6.68
C TYR A 215 -3.89 9.70 -6.68
N ALA A 216 -4.31 9.22 -5.52
CA ALA A 216 -5.31 8.14 -5.44
C ALA A 216 -6.67 8.60 -6.01
N ASN A 217 -7.08 9.86 -5.75
CA ASN A 217 -8.31 10.40 -6.32
C ASN A 217 -8.22 10.56 -7.84
N LEU A 218 -7.06 10.99 -8.36
CA LEU A 218 -6.82 11.08 -9.80
C LEU A 218 -6.86 9.70 -10.45
N ALA A 219 -6.24 8.68 -9.83
CA ALA A 219 -6.27 7.31 -10.32
C ALA A 219 -7.70 6.76 -10.45
N ARG A 220 -8.55 7.00 -9.44
CA ARG A 220 -9.99 6.64 -9.51
C ARG A 220 -10.72 7.35 -10.64
N SER A 221 -10.38 8.62 -10.90
CA SER A 221 -11.00 9.36 -11.99
C SER A 221 -10.59 8.82 -13.35
N LEU A 222 -9.32 8.43 -13.52
CA LEU A 222 -8.82 7.83 -14.77
C LEU A 222 -9.44 6.45 -15.02
N GLU A 223 -9.53 5.62 -13.99
CA GLU A 223 -10.20 4.31 -14.10
C GLU A 223 -11.67 4.47 -14.49
N ARG A 224 -12.43 5.35 -13.82
CA ARG A 224 -13.83 5.60 -14.20
C ARG A 224 -13.98 6.11 -15.63
N MET A 225 -13.01 6.84 -16.15
CA MET A 225 -13.02 7.22 -17.57
C MET A 225 -12.80 6.00 -18.48
N ALA A 226 -11.98 5.05 -18.06
CA ALA A 226 -11.78 3.80 -18.81
C ALA A 226 -13.03 2.91 -18.76
N ASP A 227 -13.67 2.78 -17.59
CA ASP A 227 -14.92 2.00 -17.41
C ASP A 227 -16.09 2.52 -18.28
N HIS A 228 -16.07 3.79 -18.65
CA HIS A 228 -17.13 4.43 -19.43
C HIS A 228 -16.74 4.63 -20.91
N ALA A 229 -15.57 4.18 -21.33
CA ALA A 229 -15.11 4.28 -22.70
C ALA A 229 -15.61 3.09 -23.53
#